data_3aaa72c304aba081ffcb232299e4873a
#
_entry.id   3aaa72c304aba081ffcb232299e4873a
#
_cell.length_a   1.000
_cell.length_b   1.000
_cell.length_c   1.000
_cell.angle_alpha   90.00
_cell.angle_beta   90.00
_cell.angle_gamma   90.00
#
_symmetry.space_group_name_H-M   'P 1'
#
loop_
_entity.id
_entity.type
_entity.pdbx_description
1 polymer ?
#
loop_
_entity_poly.entity_id
_entity_poly.type
_entity_poly.pdbx_seq_one_letter_code
_entity_poly.pdbx_strand_id
1 'polypeptide(L)'
;YDDGKTLSFQIMYGDEHFMPLLGLHLLRDNHVDDEEGVFVNRQTLRELGLPLDAKYMMMRDERLIVRGVLADFHIRGIMDEQHPVLIYIQKNIKWPWAILVKVNGDETEAYNKINDLFKVTFKHDVSDFTNYPYLDQAIRYMYSQAIRMSTIVTLFAAIAIIISLLGLIAMSTYFIQQRRKEIAIRKVFGSTSRQIYMRLLRTFMLYVVVAFVPAVLLIHYFMTDWLSTYSYRIDLAWWIYLVAGLLFPLLAPNAGVGPRFKGAYEKPGGGSGE
;
A
#
# COMPACT_ATOMS: atom_id res chain seq x y z
N TYR A 1 -4.99 38.96 -0.81
CA TYR A 1 -4.34 38.27 -1.92
C TYR A 1 -5.45 37.51 -2.63
N ASP A 2 -5.99 38.13 -3.65
CA ASP A 2 -7.06 37.58 -4.47
C ASP A 2 -6.43 36.97 -5.74
N ASP A 3 -5.85 35.77 -5.60
CA ASP A 3 -5.32 35.03 -6.74
C ASP A 3 -6.40 34.17 -7.43
N GLY A 4 -7.67 34.41 -7.09
CA GLY A 4 -8.80 33.62 -7.64
C GLY A 4 -8.78 32.14 -7.28
N LYS A 5 -7.89 31.69 -6.39
CA LYS A 5 -7.83 30.30 -5.91
C LYS A 5 -8.84 30.11 -4.78
N THR A 6 -9.81 29.27 -5.01
CA THR A 6 -10.70 28.80 -3.96
C THR A 6 -10.01 27.69 -3.18
N LEU A 7 -9.65 27.95 -1.93
CA LEU A 7 -9.09 26.96 -1.02
C LEU A 7 -10.21 26.33 -0.19
N SER A 8 -10.21 25.01 -0.14
CA SER A 8 -11.11 24.24 0.72
C SER A 8 -10.39 23.89 2.01
N PHE A 9 -10.92 24.36 3.15
CA PHE A 9 -10.38 24.04 4.46
C PHE A 9 -11.19 22.93 5.12
N GLN A 10 -10.51 22.02 5.79
CA GLN A 10 -11.14 21.10 6.72
C GLN A 10 -11.14 21.74 8.11
N ILE A 11 -12.33 21.95 8.67
CA ILE A 11 -12.50 22.60 9.97
C ILE A 11 -12.83 21.51 11.00
N MET A 12 -12.07 21.55 12.10
CA MET A 12 -12.26 20.64 13.23
C MET A 12 -12.46 21.47 14.50
N TYR A 13 -13.30 20.96 15.39
CA TYR A 13 -13.52 21.52 16.70
C TYR A 13 -13.14 20.49 17.75
N GLY A 14 -12.39 20.90 18.75
CA GLY A 14 -11.98 20.03 19.84
C GLY A 14 -11.85 20.79 21.15
N ASP A 15 -11.74 20.07 22.24
CA ASP A 15 -11.36 20.61 23.54
C ASP A 15 -9.84 20.67 23.70
N GLU A 16 -9.37 21.10 24.87
CA GLU A 16 -7.93 21.21 25.18
C GLU A 16 -7.20 19.86 25.12
N HIS A 17 -7.92 18.74 25.28
CA HIS A 17 -7.34 17.38 25.24
C HIS A 17 -7.30 16.78 23.83
N PHE A 18 -7.98 17.38 22.86
CA PHE A 18 -8.13 16.87 21.50
C PHE A 18 -6.77 16.63 20.80
N MET A 19 -5.92 17.64 20.80
CA MET A 19 -4.62 17.55 20.12
C MET A 19 -3.68 16.56 20.81
N PRO A 20 -3.50 16.57 22.14
CA PRO A 20 -2.67 15.57 22.84
C PRO A 20 -3.21 14.14 22.70
N LEU A 21 -4.53 13.97 22.71
CA LEU A 21 -5.17 12.65 22.57
C LEU A 21 -4.84 12.00 21.22
N LEU A 22 -4.91 12.78 20.15
CA LEU A 22 -4.61 12.33 18.78
C LEU A 22 -3.11 12.33 18.45
N GLY A 23 -2.25 12.78 19.40
CA GLY A 23 -0.80 12.86 19.16
C GLY A 23 -0.41 13.88 18.10
N LEU A 24 -1.20 14.96 17.94
CA LEU A 24 -0.88 16.00 16.98
C LEU A 24 0.31 16.81 17.48
N HIS A 25 1.37 16.84 16.66
CA HIS A 25 2.61 17.53 17.04
C HIS A 25 2.57 18.99 16.66
N LEU A 26 2.72 19.84 17.69
CA LEU A 26 2.87 21.28 17.52
C LEU A 26 4.30 21.60 17.05
N LEU A 27 4.44 22.17 15.85
CA LEU A 27 5.71 22.63 15.30
C LEU A 27 6.10 23.99 15.87
N ARG A 28 5.12 24.83 16.09
CA ARG A 28 5.31 26.20 16.62
C ARG A 28 4.08 26.62 17.41
N ASP A 29 4.33 27.15 18.58
CA ASP A 29 3.36 27.86 19.38
C ASP A 29 3.61 29.39 19.24
N ASN A 30 2.60 30.14 18.85
CA ASN A 30 2.71 31.56 18.72
C ASN A 30 2.44 32.28 20.06
N HIS A 31 2.13 31.50 21.12
CA HIS A 31 1.84 32.02 22.49
C HIS A 31 0.73 33.08 22.53
N VAL A 32 -0.28 32.89 21.70
CA VAL A 32 -1.47 33.75 21.66
C VAL A 32 -2.57 33.03 22.44
N ASP A 33 -2.96 33.62 23.55
CA ASP A 33 -4.05 33.16 24.39
C ASP A 33 -5.37 33.81 23.95
N ASP A 34 -5.83 33.43 22.78
CA ASP A 34 -7.10 33.88 22.21
C ASP A 34 -7.97 32.67 21.91
N GLU A 35 -9.11 32.56 22.61
CA GLU A 35 -10.03 31.41 22.44
C GLU A 35 -10.65 31.35 21.02
N GLU A 36 -10.71 32.46 20.30
CA GLU A 36 -11.20 32.55 18.93
C GLU A 36 -10.10 32.18 17.89
N GLY A 37 -8.85 32.09 18.32
CA GLY A 37 -7.73 31.74 17.45
C GLY A 37 -7.73 30.27 17.04
N VAL A 38 -7.09 29.98 15.90
CA VAL A 38 -7.04 28.65 15.29
C VAL A 38 -5.64 28.07 15.32
N PHE A 39 -5.56 26.73 15.40
CA PHE A 39 -4.38 25.97 15.04
C PHE A 39 -4.48 25.56 13.58
N VAL A 40 -3.38 25.67 12.87
CA VAL A 40 -3.31 25.35 11.44
C VAL A 40 -2.24 24.29 11.19
N ASN A 41 -2.39 23.47 10.14
CA ASN A 41 -1.30 22.59 9.72
C ASN A 41 -0.33 23.34 8.79
N ARG A 42 0.86 22.78 8.58
CA ARG A 42 1.88 23.37 7.69
C ARG A 42 1.35 23.56 6.27
N GLN A 43 0.51 22.63 5.78
CA GLN A 43 -0.10 22.72 4.45
C GLN A 43 -0.95 23.98 4.28
N THR A 44 -1.73 24.37 5.31
CA THR A 44 -2.50 25.63 5.30
C THR A 44 -1.59 26.84 5.02
N LEU A 45 -0.45 26.92 5.69
CA LEU A 45 0.47 28.04 5.47
C LEU A 45 1.11 28.01 4.09
N ARG A 46 1.45 26.83 3.56
CA ARG A 46 1.99 26.69 2.20
C ARG A 46 1.01 27.13 1.13
N GLU A 47 -0.24 26.72 1.23
CA GLU A 47 -1.30 27.10 0.29
C GLU A 47 -1.59 28.60 0.29
N LEU A 48 -1.48 29.22 1.46
CA LEU A 48 -1.66 30.66 1.63
C LEU A 48 -0.38 31.48 1.37
N GLY A 49 0.75 30.83 1.11
CA GLY A 49 2.05 31.51 0.93
C GLY A 49 2.54 32.23 2.20
N LEU A 50 2.13 31.74 3.38
CA LEU A 50 2.46 32.36 4.65
C LEU A 50 3.69 31.69 5.30
N PRO A 51 4.52 32.46 6.02
CA PRO A 51 5.64 31.90 6.76
C PRO A 51 5.17 31.12 8.01
N LEU A 52 6.02 30.23 8.55
CA LEU A 52 5.70 29.43 9.74
C LEU A 52 5.42 30.23 11.00
N ASP A 53 5.84 31.48 11.05
CA ASP A 53 5.64 32.40 12.18
C ASP A 53 4.48 33.36 11.97
N ALA A 54 3.65 33.13 10.97
CA ALA A 54 2.46 33.91 10.72
C ALA A 54 1.53 33.87 11.95
N LYS A 55 1.23 35.04 12.48
CA LYS A 55 0.29 35.19 13.62
C LYS A 55 -1.14 35.39 13.18
N TYR A 56 -1.36 35.68 11.92
CA TYR A 56 -2.67 36.01 11.35
C TYR A 56 -2.77 35.40 9.94
N MET A 57 -3.98 35.02 9.58
CA MET A 57 -4.36 34.67 8.22
C MET A 57 -5.69 35.33 7.85
N MET A 58 -5.94 35.52 6.57
CA MET A 58 -7.22 36.03 6.07
C MET A 58 -8.07 34.86 5.56
N MET A 59 -9.34 34.84 6.00
CA MET A 59 -10.33 33.86 5.50
C MET A 59 -11.66 34.59 5.28
N ARG A 60 -12.15 34.65 4.04
CA ARG A 60 -13.40 35.33 3.67
C ARG A 60 -13.51 36.77 4.23
N ASP A 61 -12.46 37.55 4.04
CA ASP A 61 -12.34 38.93 4.54
C ASP A 61 -12.27 39.08 6.07
N GLU A 62 -12.24 37.97 6.80
CA GLU A 62 -12.03 37.99 8.25
C GLU A 62 -10.56 37.66 8.59
N ARG A 63 -10.04 38.40 9.57
CA ARG A 63 -8.69 38.14 10.08
C ARG A 63 -8.75 37.11 11.19
N LEU A 64 -8.23 35.91 10.92
CA LEU A 64 -8.10 34.87 11.93
C LEU A 64 -6.73 34.90 12.59
N ILE A 65 -6.72 34.72 13.91
CA ILE A 65 -5.51 34.64 14.72
C ILE A 65 -4.97 33.21 14.66
N VAL A 66 -3.68 33.02 14.32
CA VAL A 66 -3.02 31.73 14.32
C VAL A 66 -2.37 31.49 15.66
N ARG A 67 -2.94 30.63 16.49
CA ARG A 67 -2.41 30.25 17.82
C ARG A 67 -1.15 29.38 17.70
N GLY A 68 -1.10 28.52 16.73
CA GLY A 68 0.06 27.66 16.50
C GLY A 68 -0.03 26.88 15.21
N VAL A 69 1.09 26.27 14.85
CA VAL A 69 1.26 25.50 13.62
C VAL A 69 1.55 24.06 13.96
N LEU A 70 0.74 23.16 13.43
CA LEU A 70 0.87 21.72 13.57
C LEU A 70 1.67 21.11 12.42
N ALA A 71 2.30 19.97 12.67
CA ALA A 71 2.82 19.12 11.62
C ALA A 71 1.66 18.66 10.72
N ASP A 72 1.97 18.36 9.47
CA ASP A 72 0.97 17.82 8.56
C ASP A 72 0.51 16.43 9.02
N PHE A 73 -0.79 16.17 8.96
CA PHE A 73 -1.40 14.91 9.34
C PHE A 73 -2.56 14.58 8.39
N HIS A 74 -2.93 13.30 8.33
CA HIS A 74 -4.00 12.83 7.46
C HIS A 74 -5.30 12.66 8.24
N ILE A 75 -6.38 13.25 7.76
CA ILE A 75 -7.72 13.13 8.38
C ILE A 75 -8.51 11.99 7.76
N ARG A 76 -8.45 11.83 6.44
CA ARG A 76 -9.22 10.83 5.68
C ARG A 76 -8.40 9.63 5.23
N GLY A 77 -7.23 9.44 5.80
CA GLY A 77 -6.32 8.36 5.44
C GLY A 77 -5.24 8.77 4.43
N ILE A 78 -4.31 7.86 4.18
CA ILE A 78 -3.14 8.11 3.32
C ILE A 78 -3.44 8.20 1.82
N MET A 79 -4.68 7.88 1.40
CA MET A 79 -5.09 7.97 0.01
C MET A 79 -5.59 9.37 -0.38
N ASP A 80 -5.87 10.19 0.61
CA ASP A 80 -6.37 11.55 0.40
C ASP A 80 -5.20 12.55 0.40
N GLU A 81 -5.33 13.60 -0.41
CA GLU A 81 -4.34 14.68 -0.39
C GLU A 81 -4.32 15.36 0.96
N GLN A 82 -3.16 15.91 1.32
CA GLN A 82 -3.06 16.75 2.50
C GLN A 82 -3.83 18.03 2.25
N HIS A 83 -4.90 18.21 3.00
CA HIS A 83 -5.73 19.42 2.91
C HIS A 83 -5.31 20.46 3.93
N PRO A 84 -5.56 21.75 3.66
CA PRO A 84 -5.52 22.79 4.66
C PRO A 84 -6.48 22.50 5.80
N VAL A 85 -5.99 22.55 7.04
CA VAL A 85 -6.77 22.21 8.24
C VAL A 85 -6.77 23.39 9.20
N LEU A 86 -7.95 23.68 9.75
CA LEU A 86 -8.16 24.61 10.83
C LEU A 86 -8.73 23.87 12.04
N ILE A 87 -8.08 23.97 13.19
CA ILE A 87 -8.57 23.39 14.43
C ILE A 87 -8.91 24.51 15.41
N TYR A 88 -10.17 24.57 15.80
CA TYR A 88 -10.68 25.45 16.85
C TYR A 88 -10.68 24.69 18.17
N ILE A 89 -9.95 25.17 19.15
CA ILE A 89 -9.95 24.62 20.52
C ILE A 89 -10.88 25.44 21.37
N GLN A 90 -11.99 24.85 21.81
CA GLN A 90 -13.04 25.49 22.60
C GLN A 90 -13.16 24.79 23.96
N LYS A 91 -13.24 25.57 25.04
CA LYS A 91 -13.46 25.02 26.40
C LYS A 91 -14.83 24.39 26.58
N ASN A 92 -15.81 24.85 25.83
CA ASN A 92 -17.19 24.36 25.95
C ASN A 92 -17.81 24.09 24.57
N ILE A 93 -17.76 22.83 24.17
CA ILE A 93 -18.36 22.39 22.91
C ILE A 93 -19.84 22.10 23.17
N LYS A 94 -20.72 22.91 22.64
CA LYS A 94 -22.18 22.80 22.86
C LYS A 94 -22.78 21.54 22.21
N TRP A 95 -22.22 21.09 21.08
CA TRP A 95 -22.73 19.97 20.28
C TRP A 95 -21.56 19.11 19.82
N PRO A 96 -21.04 18.21 20.69
CA PRO A 96 -19.97 17.31 20.28
C PRO A 96 -20.51 16.28 19.28
N TRP A 97 -19.81 16.12 18.16
CA TRP A 97 -20.10 15.09 17.18
C TRP A 97 -19.54 13.72 17.56
N ALA A 98 -18.48 13.70 18.35
CA ALA A 98 -17.82 12.50 18.82
C ALA A 98 -17.16 12.74 20.16
N ILE A 99 -17.09 11.69 20.96
CA ILE A 99 -16.31 11.62 22.21
C ILE A 99 -15.19 10.62 21.97
N LEU A 100 -13.95 11.07 22.07
CA LEU A 100 -12.77 10.22 21.96
C LEU A 100 -12.27 9.88 23.36
N VAL A 101 -12.13 8.59 23.65
CA VAL A 101 -11.64 8.11 24.94
C VAL A 101 -10.38 7.29 24.74
N LYS A 102 -9.29 7.69 25.39
CA LYS A 102 -8.07 6.90 25.44
C LYS A 102 -8.13 5.91 26.59
N VAL A 103 -8.02 4.64 26.26
CA VAL A 103 -8.09 3.54 27.21
C VAL A 103 -6.69 3.01 27.50
N ASN A 104 -6.42 2.68 28.78
CA ASN A 104 -5.22 1.99 29.22
C ASN A 104 -5.66 0.65 29.83
N GLY A 105 -5.32 -0.48 29.23
CA GLY A 105 -5.68 -1.82 29.69
C GLY A 105 -6.62 -2.56 28.74
N ASP A 106 -7.55 -3.36 29.29
CA ASP A 106 -8.48 -4.14 28.49
C ASP A 106 -9.53 -3.25 27.81
N GLU A 107 -9.47 -3.21 26.48
CA GLU A 107 -10.36 -2.38 25.66
C GLU A 107 -11.83 -2.82 25.79
N THR A 108 -12.08 -4.12 25.92
CA THR A 108 -13.45 -4.66 26.02
C THR A 108 -14.10 -4.30 27.35
N GLU A 109 -13.35 -4.40 28.46
CA GLU A 109 -13.83 -4.00 29.76
C GLU A 109 -14.12 -2.50 29.82
N ALA A 110 -13.21 -1.71 29.25
CA ALA A 110 -13.39 -0.26 29.18
C ALA A 110 -14.60 0.12 28.33
N TYR A 111 -14.79 -0.52 27.17
CA TYR A 111 -15.96 -0.29 26.34
C TYR A 111 -17.26 -0.60 27.08
N ASN A 112 -17.33 -1.73 27.78
CA ASN A 112 -18.53 -2.11 28.54
C ASN A 112 -18.85 -1.07 29.62
N LYS A 113 -17.85 -0.61 30.38
CA LYS A 113 -18.02 0.44 31.37
C LYS A 113 -18.52 1.77 30.77
N ILE A 114 -17.94 2.16 29.62
CA ILE A 114 -18.36 3.37 28.91
C ILE A 114 -19.80 3.22 28.40
N ASN A 115 -20.14 2.07 27.83
CA ASN A 115 -21.48 1.80 27.32
C ASN A 115 -22.53 1.81 28.44
N ASP A 116 -22.21 1.24 29.59
CA ASP A 116 -23.11 1.27 30.76
C ASP A 116 -23.33 2.68 31.28
N LEU A 117 -22.27 3.50 31.38
CA LEU A 117 -22.39 4.91 31.73
C LEU A 117 -23.23 5.68 30.70
N PHE A 118 -23.01 5.39 29.41
CA PHE A 118 -23.74 6.02 28.32
C PHE A 118 -25.23 5.68 28.35
N LYS A 119 -25.59 4.40 28.64
CA LYS A 119 -26.97 3.95 28.84
C LYS A 119 -27.65 4.66 30.00
N VAL A 120 -26.95 4.81 31.11
CA VAL A 120 -27.51 5.49 32.30
C VAL A 120 -27.75 6.96 32.02
N THR A 121 -26.82 7.62 31.30
CA THR A 121 -26.85 9.08 31.09
C THR A 121 -27.78 9.47 29.94
N PHE A 122 -27.69 8.76 28.81
CA PHE A 122 -28.39 9.13 27.56
C PHE A 122 -29.55 8.20 27.21
N LYS A 123 -29.73 7.09 27.91
CA LYS A 123 -30.73 6.04 27.67
C LYS A 123 -30.61 5.37 26.28
N HIS A 124 -29.41 5.37 25.73
CA HIS A 124 -29.05 4.79 24.45
C HIS A 124 -27.76 3.95 24.58
N ASP A 125 -27.57 3.03 23.66
CA ASP A 125 -26.29 2.32 23.53
C ASP A 125 -25.30 3.11 22.68
N VAL A 126 -24.00 2.91 22.91
CA VAL A 126 -22.96 3.48 22.06
C VAL A 126 -23.13 3.02 20.62
N SER A 127 -23.57 1.77 20.42
CA SER A 127 -23.85 1.19 19.09
C SER A 127 -24.97 1.87 18.30
N ASP A 128 -25.83 2.64 18.97
CA ASP A 128 -26.87 3.42 18.29
C ASP A 128 -26.30 4.61 17.53
N PHE A 129 -25.09 5.06 17.90
CA PHE A 129 -24.43 6.25 17.34
C PHE A 129 -23.24 5.91 16.47
N THR A 130 -22.61 4.74 16.66
CA THR A 130 -21.48 4.32 15.85
C THR A 130 -21.45 2.82 15.62
N ASN A 131 -21.19 2.42 14.37
CA ASN A 131 -20.93 1.03 14.02
C ASN A 131 -19.49 0.60 14.34
N TYR A 132 -18.62 1.54 14.68
CA TYR A 132 -17.19 1.35 14.90
C TYR A 132 -16.78 2.02 16.22
N PRO A 133 -17.00 1.35 17.37
CA PRO A 133 -16.67 1.91 18.67
C PRO A 133 -15.15 2.07 18.88
N TYR A 134 -14.35 1.27 18.17
CA TYR A 134 -12.90 1.35 18.25
C TYR A 134 -12.33 2.09 17.04
N LEU A 135 -11.36 2.98 17.29
CA LEU A 135 -10.75 3.80 16.25
C LEU A 135 -10.03 2.95 15.18
N ASP A 136 -9.38 1.86 15.59
CA ASP A 136 -8.72 0.95 14.64
C ASP A 136 -9.71 0.28 13.69
N GLN A 137 -10.91 -0.07 14.16
CA GLN A 137 -11.98 -0.62 13.32
C GLN A 137 -12.49 0.43 12.32
N ALA A 138 -12.67 1.67 12.77
CA ALA A 138 -13.05 2.77 11.89
C ALA A 138 -11.99 3.01 10.80
N ILE A 139 -10.72 3.01 11.18
CA ILE A 139 -9.59 3.12 10.25
C ILE A 139 -9.59 1.94 9.26
N ARG A 140 -9.71 0.70 9.75
CA ARG A 140 -9.77 -0.50 8.86
C ARG A 140 -10.94 -0.44 7.88
N TYR A 141 -12.07 0.09 8.30
CA TYR A 141 -13.21 0.27 7.41
C TYR A 141 -12.91 1.28 6.29
N MET A 142 -12.25 2.38 6.60
CA MET A 142 -11.81 3.35 5.59
C MET A 142 -10.91 2.71 4.53
N TYR A 143 -10.02 1.79 4.94
CA TYR A 143 -9.12 1.07 4.02
C TYR A 143 -9.72 -0.23 3.44
N SER A 144 -10.94 -0.60 3.82
CA SER A 144 -11.54 -1.89 3.43
C SER A 144 -11.63 -2.07 1.91
N GLN A 145 -11.88 -1.00 1.17
CA GLN A 145 -11.92 -1.04 -0.29
C GLN A 145 -10.54 -1.30 -0.88
N ALA A 146 -9.50 -0.64 -0.39
CA ALA A 146 -8.13 -0.84 -0.85
C ALA A 146 -7.62 -2.25 -0.51
N ILE A 147 -7.95 -2.76 0.69
CA ILE A 147 -7.60 -4.12 1.10
C ILE A 147 -8.29 -5.16 0.21
N ARG A 148 -9.57 -4.98 -0.10
CA ARG A 148 -10.29 -5.87 -1.04
C ARG A 148 -9.68 -5.85 -2.44
N MET A 149 -9.36 -4.68 -2.97
CA MET A 149 -8.68 -4.56 -4.26
C MET A 149 -7.32 -5.25 -4.26
N SER A 150 -6.52 -5.06 -3.22
CA SER A 150 -5.23 -5.74 -3.05
C SER A 150 -5.37 -7.26 -3.02
N THR A 151 -6.38 -7.78 -2.32
CA THR A 151 -6.66 -9.21 -2.25
C THR A 151 -7.03 -9.79 -3.62
N ILE A 152 -7.90 -9.09 -4.37
CA ILE A 152 -8.31 -9.47 -5.72
C ILE A 152 -7.09 -9.50 -6.66
N VAL A 153 -6.28 -8.45 -6.67
CA VAL A 153 -5.06 -8.36 -7.50
C VAL A 153 -4.09 -9.49 -7.14
N THR A 154 -3.89 -9.78 -5.86
CA THR A 154 -3.02 -10.87 -5.40
C THR A 154 -3.52 -12.24 -5.87
N LEU A 155 -4.83 -12.47 -5.83
CA LEU A 155 -5.43 -13.72 -6.32
C LEU A 155 -5.22 -13.88 -7.83
N PHE A 156 -5.51 -12.84 -8.62
CA PHE A 156 -5.27 -12.87 -10.06
C PHE A 156 -3.79 -13.03 -10.41
N ALA A 157 -2.88 -12.39 -9.67
CA ALA A 157 -1.44 -12.57 -9.84
C ALA A 157 -1.02 -14.02 -9.58
N ALA A 158 -1.54 -14.65 -8.52
CA ALA A 158 -1.25 -16.07 -8.24
C ALA A 158 -1.73 -16.98 -9.37
N ILE A 159 -2.94 -16.78 -9.89
CA ILE A 159 -3.47 -17.52 -11.03
C ILE A 159 -2.61 -17.31 -12.28
N ALA A 160 -2.21 -16.06 -12.57
CA ALA A 160 -1.36 -15.74 -13.71
C ALA A 160 0.02 -16.43 -13.62
N ILE A 161 0.60 -16.50 -12.42
CA ILE A 161 1.86 -17.22 -12.17
C ILE A 161 1.68 -18.71 -12.45
N ILE A 162 0.61 -19.34 -11.99
CA ILE A 162 0.31 -20.76 -12.23
C ILE A 162 0.17 -21.02 -13.74
N ILE A 163 -0.60 -20.22 -14.47
CA ILE A 163 -0.78 -20.34 -15.92
C ILE A 163 0.57 -20.18 -16.65
N SER A 164 1.38 -19.20 -16.24
CA SER A 164 2.71 -18.96 -16.81
C SER A 164 3.64 -20.16 -16.60
N LEU A 165 3.62 -20.77 -15.41
CA LEU A 165 4.41 -21.98 -15.13
C LEU A 165 3.94 -23.16 -15.96
N LEU A 166 2.64 -23.35 -16.13
CA LEU A 166 2.09 -24.41 -17.00
C LEU A 166 2.50 -24.19 -18.46
N GLY A 167 2.43 -22.95 -18.95
CA GLY A 167 2.91 -22.58 -20.29
C GLY A 167 4.38 -22.86 -20.48
N LEU A 168 5.21 -22.54 -19.48
CA LEU A 168 6.65 -22.82 -19.50
C LEU A 168 6.93 -24.34 -19.58
N ILE A 169 6.22 -25.14 -18.78
CA ILE A 169 6.34 -26.60 -18.78
C ILE A 169 5.95 -27.19 -20.14
N ALA A 170 4.84 -26.75 -20.71
CA ALA A 170 4.36 -27.21 -22.01
C ALA A 170 5.36 -26.87 -23.12
N MET A 171 5.84 -25.63 -23.16
CA MET A 171 6.80 -25.17 -24.16
C MET A 171 8.14 -25.89 -24.02
N SER A 172 8.63 -26.09 -22.80
CA SER A 172 9.84 -26.85 -22.49
C SER A 172 9.74 -28.29 -23.01
N THR A 173 8.60 -28.94 -22.76
CA THR A 173 8.35 -30.32 -23.22
C THR A 173 8.34 -30.42 -24.75
N TYR A 174 7.66 -29.47 -25.41
CA TYR A 174 7.62 -29.39 -26.88
C TYR A 174 9.01 -29.21 -27.49
N PHE A 175 9.83 -28.30 -26.97
CA PHE A 175 11.20 -28.08 -27.44
C PHE A 175 12.09 -29.31 -27.30
N ILE A 176 11.97 -30.04 -26.19
CA ILE A 176 12.72 -31.26 -25.96
C ILE A 176 12.31 -32.33 -27.01
N GLN A 177 11.01 -32.50 -27.25
CA GLN A 177 10.50 -33.47 -28.25
C GLN A 177 10.98 -33.12 -29.66
N GLN A 178 10.92 -31.88 -30.07
CA GLN A 178 11.35 -31.44 -31.39
C GLN A 178 12.83 -31.65 -31.64
N ARG A 179 13.70 -31.53 -30.62
CA ARG A 179 15.13 -31.68 -30.73
C ARG A 179 15.64 -33.07 -30.29
N ARG A 180 14.74 -34.03 -30.09
CA ARG A 180 15.06 -35.36 -29.56
C ARG A 180 16.11 -36.08 -30.42
N LYS A 181 16.02 -36.01 -31.76
CA LYS A 181 17.00 -36.60 -32.68
C LYS A 181 18.39 -35.96 -32.55
N GLU A 182 18.47 -34.65 -32.51
CA GLU A 182 19.73 -33.92 -32.33
C GLU A 182 20.40 -34.25 -30.98
N ILE A 183 19.58 -34.32 -29.92
CA ILE A 183 20.03 -34.68 -28.57
C ILE A 183 20.58 -36.12 -28.56
N ALA A 184 19.91 -37.08 -29.21
CA ALA A 184 20.35 -38.45 -29.28
C ALA A 184 21.69 -38.59 -30.02
N ILE A 185 21.84 -37.97 -31.19
CA ILE A 185 23.08 -37.96 -31.97
C ILE A 185 24.25 -37.41 -31.16
N ARG A 186 24.05 -36.26 -30.49
CA ARG A 186 25.11 -35.67 -29.67
C ARG A 186 25.51 -36.51 -28.48
N LYS A 187 24.57 -37.26 -27.91
CA LYS A 187 24.85 -38.20 -26.82
C LYS A 187 25.72 -39.36 -27.29
N VAL A 188 25.48 -39.87 -28.48
CA VAL A 188 26.34 -40.90 -29.09
C VAL A 188 27.76 -40.36 -29.33
N PHE A 189 27.90 -39.10 -29.69
CA PHE A 189 29.21 -38.43 -29.82
C PHE A 189 29.85 -37.97 -28.49
N GLY A 190 29.35 -38.46 -27.34
CA GLY A 190 30.00 -38.26 -26.03
C GLY A 190 29.60 -36.97 -25.30
N SER A 191 28.58 -36.24 -25.76
CA SER A 191 28.09 -35.05 -25.01
C SER A 191 27.42 -35.47 -23.70
N THR A 192 27.78 -34.81 -22.60
CA THR A 192 27.16 -35.07 -21.31
C THR A 192 25.75 -34.47 -21.23
N SER A 193 24.85 -35.15 -20.50
CA SER A 193 23.47 -34.64 -20.27
C SER A 193 23.43 -33.21 -19.71
N ARG A 194 24.43 -32.85 -18.90
CA ARG A 194 24.59 -31.51 -18.34
C ARG A 194 24.87 -30.44 -19.41
N GLN A 195 25.70 -30.77 -20.40
CA GLN A 195 26.01 -29.83 -21.49
C GLN A 195 24.79 -29.54 -22.36
N ILE A 196 23.98 -30.56 -22.65
CA ILE A 196 22.75 -30.48 -23.41
C ILE A 196 21.74 -29.61 -22.63
N TYR A 197 21.59 -29.90 -21.34
CA TYR A 197 20.72 -29.14 -20.43
C TYR A 197 21.09 -27.65 -20.37
N MET A 198 22.36 -27.33 -20.15
CA MET A 198 22.83 -25.94 -20.08
C MET A 198 22.61 -25.17 -21.38
N ARG A 199 22.73 -25.84 -22.53
CA ARG A 199 22.47 -25.22 -23.84
C ARG A 199 20.97 -24.88 -24.01
N LEU A 200 20.09 -25.80 -23.65
CA LEU A 200 18.65 -25.56 -23.65
C LEU A 200 18.28 -24.41 -22.67
N LEU A 201 18.81 -24.48 -21.47
CA LEU A 201 18.57 -23.47 -20.46
C LEU A 201 19.01 -22.06 -20.94
N ARG A 202 20.19 -21.96 -21.60
CA ARG A 202 20.66 -20.69 -22.17
C ARG A 202 19.71 -20.14 -23.24
N THR A 203 19.15 -20.99 -24.07
CA THR A 203 18.17 -20.58 -25.10
C THR A 203 16.88 -20.04 -24.44
N PHE A 204 16.37 -20.72 -23.41
CA PHE A 204 15.22 -20.27 -22.65
C PHE A 204 15.49 -18.95 -21.93
N MET A 205 16.65 -18.80 -21.31
CA MET A 205 17.04 -17.57 -20.65
C MET A 205 17.06 -16.36 -21.61
N LEU A 206 17.51 -16.59 -22.86
CA LEU A 206 17.47 -15.54 -23.87
C LEU A 206 16.03 -15.07 -24.14
N TYR A 207 15.09 -15.99 -24.30
CA TYR A 207 13.68 -15.63 -24.50
C TYR A 207 13.09 -14.89 -23.31
N VAL A 208 13.43 -15.31 -22.08
CA VAL A 208 13.00 -14.64 -20.85
C VAL A 208 13.54 -13.21 -20.78
N VAL A 209 14.82 -13.01 -21.06
CA VAL A 209 15.44 -11.67 -21.05
C VAL A 209 14.80 -10.75 -22.11
N VAL A 210 14.58 -11.28 -23.34
CA VAL A 210 13.93 -10.54 -24.41
C VAL A 210 12.50 -10.16 -24.05
N ALA A 211 11.76 -11.01 -23.37
CA ALA A 211 10.40 -10.73 -22.93
C ALA A 211 10.35 -9.82 -21.69
N PHE A 212 11.37 -9.90 -20.83
CA PHE A 212 11.43 -9.12 -19.59
C PHE A 212 11.57 -7.61 -19.82
N VAL A 213 12.37 -7.21 -20.81
CA VAL A 213 12.60 -5.78 -21.11
C VAL A 213 11.30 -5.05 -21.43
N PRO A 214 10.49 -5.45 -22.43
CA PRO A 214 9.22 -4.79 -22.70
C PRO A 214 8.23 -4.91 -21.53
N ALA A 215 8.23 -6.02 -20.79
CA ALA A 215 7.38 -6.18 -19.62
C ALA A 215 7.68 -5.15 -18.53
N VAL A 216 8.97 -4.92 -18.22
CA VAL A 216 9.38 -3.90 -17.25
C VAL A 216 8.95 -2.50 -17.69
N LEU A 217 9.13 -2.15 -18.98
CA LEU A 217 8.73 -0.85 -19.52
C LEU A 217 7.22 -0.64 -19.39
N LEU A 218 6.42 -1.63 -19.75
CA LEU A 218 4.96 -1.57 -19.63
C LEU A 218 4.52 -1.45 -18.18
N ILE A 219 5.05 -2.29 -17.29
CA ILE A 219 4.73 -2.24 -15.87
C ILE A 219 5.13 -0.89 -15.27
N HIS A 220 6.31 -0.38 -15.58
CA HIS A 220 6.76 0.91 -15.09
C HIS A 220 5.81 2.05 -15.53
N TYR A 221 5.41 2.06 -16.80
CA TYR A 221 4.48 3.06 -17.34
C TYR A 221 3.12 3.01 -16.62
N PHE A 222 2.46 1.85 -16.60
CA PHE A 222 1.14 1.70 -15.99
C PHE A 222 1.16 1.90 -14.47
N MET A 223 2.21 1.42 -13.78
CA MET A 223 2.32 1.58 -12.34
C MET A 223 2.62 3.00 -11.93
N THR A 224 3.42 3.73 -12.69
CA THR A 224 3.69 5.14 -12.41
C THR A 224 2.42 5.96 -12.56
N ASP A 225 1.64 5.72 -13.60
CA ASP A 225 0.36 6.39 -13.83
C ASP A 225 -0.65 6.05 -12.73
N TRP A 226 -0.80 4.77 -12.39
CA TRP A 226 -1.70 4.32 -11.32
C TRP A 226 -1.29 4.88 -9.95
N LEU A 227 0.01 4.84 -9.60
CA LEU A 227 0.52 5.39 -8.36
C LEU A 227 0.39 6.91 -8.29
N SER A 228 0.34 7.61 -9.42
CA SER A 228 0.14 9.07 -9.45
C SER A 228 -1.22 9.49 -8.88
N THR A 229 -2.18 8.58 -8.87
CA THR A 229 -3.52 8.78 -8.28
C THR A 229 -3.49 8.85 -6.74
N TYR A 230 -2.40 8.36 -6.12
CA TYR A 230 -2.25 8.36 -4.66
C TYR A 230 -1.32 9.46 -4.20
N SER A 231 -1.73 10.24 -3.20
CA SER A 231 -0.95 11.33 -2.63
C SER A 231 0.29 10.84 -1.89
N TYR A 232 0.20 9.68 -1.25
CA TYR A 232 1.32 9.02 -0.59
C TYR A 232 1.74 7.81 -1.41
N ARG A 233 2.65 8.03 -2.36
CA ARG A 233 3.14 7.01 -3.27
C ARG A 233 4.54 6.54 -2.88
N ILE A 234 4.76 5.24 -3.04
CA ILE A 234 6.09 4.65 -2.95
C ILE A 234 6.75 4.81 -4.32
N ASP A 235 7.96 5.34 -4.35
CA ASP A 235 8.74 5.37 -5.57
C ASP A 235 9.07 3.94 -6.00
N LEU A 236 8.81 3.64 -7.28
CA LEU A 236 9.13 2.35 -7.87
C LEU A 236 10.64 2.19 -7.99
N ALA A 237 11.25 1.67 -6.94
CA ALA A 237 12.69 1.45 -6.89
C ALA A 237 13.11 0.38 -7.90
N TRP A 238 14.17 0.63 -8.65
CA TRP A 238 14.71 -0.26 -9.68
C TRP A 238 15.04 -1.69 -9.21
N TRP A 239 15.36 -1.84 -7.91
CA TRP A 239 15.66 -3.15 -7.33
C TRP A 239 14.46 -4.10 -7.31
N ILE A 240 13.21 -3.59 -7.32
CA ILE A 240 11.98 -4.40 -7.38
C ILE A 240 11.96 -5.20 -8.70
N TYR A 241 12.28 -4.53 -9.80
CA TYR A 241 12.37 -5.18 -11.12
C TYR A 241 13.52 -6.19 -11.16
N LEU A 242 14.66 -5.89 -10.54
CA LEU A 242 15.78 -6.82 -10.42
C LEU A 242 15.40 -8.09 -9.65
N VAL A 243 14.76 -7.95 -8.50
CA VAL A 243 14.30 -9.09 -7.70
C VAL A 243 13.31 -9.94 -8.50
N ALA A 244 12.33 -9.31 -9.16
CA ALA A 244 11.37 -10.02 -10.02
C ALA A 244 12.07 -10.75 -11.18
N GLY A 245 13.03 -10.09 -11.84
CA GLY A 245 13.81 -10.67 -12.93
C GLY A 245 14.73 -11.82 -12.51
N LEU A 246 15.25 -11.82 -11.29
CA LEU A 246 16.08 -12.89 -10.75
C LEU A 246 15.28 -14.09 -10.23
N LEU A 247 14.09 -13.84 -9.69
CA LEU A 247 13.21 -14.92 -9.22
C LEU A 247 12.79 -15.88 -10.35
N PHE A 248 12.51 -15.36 -11.53
CA PHE A 248 12.05 -16.17 -12.65
C PHE A 248 13.09 -17.21 -13.11
N PRO A 249 14.38 -16.88 -13.38
CA PRO A 249 15.39 -17.84 -13.73
C PRO A 249 15.73 -18.85 -12.62
N LEU A 250 15.44 -18.51 -11.36
CA LEU A 250 15.57 -19.47 -10.24
C LEU A 250 14.44 -20.49 -10.20
N LEU A 251 13.23 -20.09 -10.57
CA LEU A 251 12.06 -20.96 -10.57
C LEU A 251 11.97 -21.83 -11.84
N ALA A 252 12.37 -21.33 -13.01
CA ALA A 252 12.25 -21.99 -14.29
C ALA A 252 13.00 -23.36 -14.38
N PRO A 253 14.23 -23.52 -13.88
CA PRO A 253 14.92 -24.80 -13.89
C PRO A 253 14.25 -25.84 -13.00
N ASN A 254 13.66 -25.42 -11.88
CA ASN A 254 13.03 -26.31 -10.91
C ASN A 254 11.62 -26.74 -11.33
N ALA A 255 10.90 -25.89 -12.07
CA ALA A 255 9.50 -26.13 -12.42
C ALA A 255 9.29 -27.13 -13.59
N GLY A 256 10.23 -27.31 -14.51
CA GLY A 256 9.94 -28.14 -15.68
C GLY A 256 11.09 -28.85 -16.34
N VAL A 257 12.31 -28.36 -16.23
CA VAL A 257 13.44 -28.90 -17.03
C VAL A 257 14.28 -29.91 -16.23
N GLY A 258 14.40 -29.73 -14.90
CA GLY A 258 15.24 -30.58 -14.06
C GLY A 258 14.75 -32.01 -13.85
N PRO A 259 13.52 -32.23 -13.36
CA PRO A 259 13.05 -33.57 -12.99
C PRO A 259 12.80 -34.50 -14.18
N ARG A 260 12.33 -33.95 -15.30
CA ARG A 260 11.98 -34.75 -16.49
C ARG A 260 13.19 -35.16 -17.31
N PHE A 261 14.30 -34.45 -17.26
CA PHE A 261 15.56 -34.89 -17.83
C PHE A 261 16.12 -36.12 -17.12
N LYS A 262 15.97 -36.24 -15.79
CA LYS A 262 16.34 -37.48 -15.07
C LYS A 262 15.44 -38.66 -15.44
N GLY A 263 14.12 -38.49 -15.47
CA GLY A 263 13.18 -39.58 -15.74
C GLY A 263 13.16 -40.07 -17.19
N ALA A 264 13.47 -39.24 -18.19
CA ALA A 264 13.53 -39.63 -19.60
C ALA A 264 14.82 -40.42 -19.96
N TYR A 265 15.81 -40.44 -19.07
CA TYR A 265 17.11 -41.07 -19.31
C TYR A 265 17.40 -42.27 -18.41
N GLU A 266 16.54 -42.56 -17.42
CA GLU A 266 16.74 -43.70 -16.52
C GLU A 266 16.17 -45.04 -17.05
N LYS A 267 15.51 -45.06 -18.22
CA LYS A 267 15.07 -46.31 -18.87
C LYS A 267 15.40 -46.35 -20.35
N PRO A 268 16.56 -46.88 -20.71
CA PRO A 268 16.61 -47.87 -21.76
C PRO A 268 17.43 -49.08 -21.30
N GLY A 269 16.81 -50.16 -21.07
CA GLY A 269 17.54 -51.37 -20.88
C GLY A 269 17.13 -52.21 -19.68
N GLY A 270 15.99 -52.80 -19.79
CA GLY A 270 15.51 -53.90 -18.98
C GLY A 270 14.53 -54.72 -19.80
N GLY A 271 14.91 -55.06 -20.98
CA GLY A 271 14.34 -56.16 -21.74
C GLY A 271 15.15 -57.37 -21.43
N SER A 272 14.79 -58.07 -20.37
CA SER A 272 15.16 -59.46 -20.13
C SER A 272 14.80 -60.26 -21.33
N GLY A 273 15.79 -60.98 -21.84
CA GLY A 273 15.53 -62.17 -22.60
C GLY A 273 14.79 -63.19 -21.73
N GLU A 274 13.79 -63.73 -22.32
CA GLU A 274 13.40 -65.12 -22.28
C GLU A 274 12.38 -65.34 -23.41
#